data_976628ae2d4fb771fb0a061aecaac690
#
_entry.id   976628ae2d4fb771fb0a061aecaac690
#
_cell.length_a   1.000
_cell.length_b   1.000
_cell.length_c   1.000
_cell.angle_alpha   90.00
_cell.angle_beta   90.00
_cell.angle_gamma   90.00
#
_symmetry.space_group_name_H-M   'P 1'
#
loop_
_entity.id
_entity.type
_entity.pdbx_description
1 polymer ?
#
loop_
_entity_poly.entity_id
_entity_poly.type
_entity_poly.pdbx_seq_one_letter_code
_entity_poly.pdbx_strand_id
1 'polypeptide(L)'
;TGTNNVVPSAVDGTVAGAAAALVAAGTVSAEAVTTRHGMVEARAETPTGERRLTGLAAAEISSQSFIGTRALLDPSDLRGGVVSQAHPSDIGLPAIAGALEPLSPADPGGVAVRLTDPADAPQSVRAIVAPGVTATIGVASCERLEPNESVTFDVPDGVVGADGERELELTDATVELTPVPEGPRLVDVDATLELGARAGGFEIAPEDEHRPA
;
A
#
# COMPACT_ATOMS: atom_id res chain seq x y z
N THR A 1 4.78 8.11 8.00
CA THR A 1 6.02 7.93 8.76
C THR A 1 6.07 6.51 9.31
N GLY A 2 6.80 5.65 8.72
CA GLY A 2 6.93 4.27 9.16
C GLY A 2 7.89 3.52 8.28
N THR A 3 8.25 2.32 8.72
CA THR A 3 9.06 1.39 7.93
C THR A 3 8.20 0.54 7.01
N ASN A 4 6.90 0.82 6.93
CA ASN A 4 5.95 0.05 6.19
C ASN A 4 5.82 0.57 4.75
N ASN A 5 5.63 -0.34 3.81
CA ASN A 5 5.61 -0.12 2.36
C ASN A 5 4.41 0.64 1.83
N VAL A 6 3.43 0.92 2.68
CA VAL A 6 2.20 1.62 2.30
C VAL A 6 2.48 3.06 1.86
N VAL A 7 3.53 3.68 2.42
CA VAL A 7 4.02 4.98 1.98
C VAL A 7 5.49 4.82 1.59
N PRO A 8 5.84 4.93 0.31
CA PRO A 8 7.16 4.55 -0.22
C PRO A 8 8.36 5.31 0.38
N SER A 9 8.13 6.45 1.00
CA SER A 9 9.21 7.22 1.64
C SER A 9 9.07 7.16 3.15
N ALA A 10 10.02 6.51 3.82
CA ALA A 10 10.23 6.66 5.25
C ALA A 10 10.66 8.10 5.53
N VAL A 11 9.70 8.99 5.68
CA VAL A 11 9.96 10.40 6.02
C VAL A 11 10.16 10.49 7.52
N ASP A 12 11.20 11.19 7.96
CA ASP A 12 11.41 11.51 9.38
C ASP A 12 10.15 12.18 9.97
N GLY A 13 9.79 11.80 11.19
CA GLY A 13 8.58 12.30 11.85
C GLY A 13 8.55 13.81 12.03
N THR A 14 9.73 14.44 12.23
CA THR A 14 9.86 15.90 12.33
C THR A 14 9.57 16.58 10.99
N VAL A 15 10.08 16.01 9.91
CA VAL A 15 9.88 16.49 8.53
C VAL A 15 8.40 16.38 8.14
N ALA A 16 7.79 15.23 8.40
CA ALA A 16 6.35 15.03 8.15
C ALA A 16 5.50 15.96 9.03
N GLY A 17 5.91 16.20 10.28
CA GLY A 17 5.27 17.14 11.19
C GLY A 17 5.32 18.58 10.68
N ALA A 18 6.45 19.01 10.12
CA ALA A 18 6.59 20.33 9.52
C ALA A 18 5.63 20.51 8.32
N ALA A 19 5.56 19.52 7.42
CA ALA A 19 4.62 19.54 6.31
C ALA A 19 3.16 19.60 6.79
N ALA A 20 2.80 18.78 7.77
CA ALA A 20 1.47 18.80 8.37
C ALA A 20 1.13 20.17 9.00
N ALA A 21 2.09 20.81 9.68
CA ALA A 21 1.91 22.13 10.27
C ALA A 21 1.67 23.21 9.21
N LEU A 22 2.40 23.21 8.10
CA LEU A 22 2.21 24.14 6.99
C LEU A 22 0.80 24.04 6.37
N VAL A 23 0.31 22.82 6.22
CA VAL A 23 -1.06 22.58 5.72
C VAL A 23 -2.10 23.02 6.77
N ALA A 24 -1.91 22.65 8.04
CA ALA A 24 -2.85 23.00 9.12
C ALA A 24 -2.92 24.51 9.38
N ALA A 25 -1.81 25.22 9.23
CA ALA A 25 -1.75 26.69 9.33
C ALA A 25 -2.33 27.41 8.10
N GLY A 26 -2.64 26.68 7.03
CA GLY A 26 -3.11 27.28 5.78
C GLY A 26 -2.03 27.99 4.97
N THR A 27 -0.76 27.83 5.32
CA THR A 27 0.38 28.37 4.55
C THR A 27 0.48 27.67 3.19
N VAL A 28 0.15 26.37 3.15
CA VAL A 28 0.06 25.58 1.93
C VAL A 28 -1.35 24.98 1.84
N SER A 29 -1.96 25.10 0.66
CA SER A 29 -3.29 24.51 0.42
C SER A 29 -3.20 22.99 0.40
N ALA A 30 -4.02 22.32 1.21
CA ALA A 30 -4.13 20.87 1.20
C ALA A 30 -4.48 20.31 -0.19
N GLU A 31 -5.29 21.02 -0.96
CA GLU A 31 -5.70 20.61 -2.30
C GLU A 31 -4.52 20.55 -3.27
N ALA A 32 -3.56 21.47 -3.11
CA ALA A 32 -2.39 21.57 -3.98
C ALA A 32 -1.34 20.45 -3.72
N VAL A 33 -1.35 19.87 -2.51
CA VAL A 33 -0.29 18.94 -2.07
C VAL A 33 -0.81 17.58 -1.61
N THR A 34 -2.07 17.26 -1.85
CA THR A 34 -2.59 15.95 -1.53
C THR A 34 -3.06 15.21 -2.77
N THR A 35 -2.73 13.92 -2.79
CA THR A 35 -3.20 12.98 -3.82
C THR A 35 -4.12 11.96 -3.16
N ARG A 36 -5.26 11.68 -3.80
CA ARG A 36 -6.13 10.58 -3.38
C ARG A 36 -5.50 9.27 -3.82
N HIS A 37 -5.36 8.34 -2.89
CA HIS A 37 -4.88 6.99 -3.17
C HIS A 37 -6.07 6.03 -3.32
N GLY A 38 -5.90 5.02 -4.16
CA GLY A 38 -6.77 3.86 -4.17
C GLY A 38 -6.59 3.01 -2.92
N MET A 39 -7.51 2.09 -2.71
CA MET A 39 -7.47 1.06 -1.67
C MET A 39 -7.87 -0.28 -2.26
N VAL A 40 -7.67 -1.36 -1.51
CA VAL A 40 -8.23 -2.67 -1.82
C VAL A 40 -9.16 -3.10 -0.70
N GLU A 41 -10.42 -3.36 -1.03
CA GLU A 41 -11.36 -3.99 -0.11
C GLU A 41 -11.28 -5.51 -0.31
N ALA A 42 -11.14 -6.26 0.80
CA ALA A 42 -11.27 -7.69 0.85
C ALA A 42 -12.58 -8.04 1.57
N ARG A 43 -13.43 -8.83 0.92
CA ARG A 43 -14.67 -9.36 1.47
C ARG A 43 -14.58 -10.88 1.49
N ALA A 44 -14.63 -11.46 2.66
CA ALA A 44 -14.59 -12.90 2.84
C ALA A 44 -15.98 -13.42 3.25
N GLU A 45 -16.52 -14.34 2.45
CA GLU A 45 -17.68 -15.14 2.83
C GLU A 45 -17.19 -16.38 3.57
N THR A 46 -17.62 -16.53 4.81
CA THR A 46 -17.23 -17.63 5.69
C THR A 46 -18.48 -18.36 6.21
N PRO A 47 -18.36 -19.59 6.71
CA PRO A 47 -19.49 -20.31 7.33
C PRO A 47 -20.15 -19.56 8.50
N THR A 48 -19.41 -18.61 9.11
CA THR A 48 -19.90 -17.82 10.27
C THR A 48 -20.40 -16.43 9.89
N GLY A 49 -20.37 -16.08 8.60
CA GLY A 49 -20.80 -14.79 8.06
C GLY A 49 -19.73 -14.02 7.30
N GLU A 50 -20.10 -12.87 6.82
CA GLU A 50 -19.20 -11.99 6.05
C GLU A 50 -18.18 -11.31 6.96
N ARG A 51 -16.92 -11.27 6.52
CA ARG A 51 -15.81 -10.53 7.12
C ARG A 51 -15.23 -9.56 6.09
N ARG A 52 -14.75 -8.40 6.57
CA ARG A 52 -14.15 -7.37 5.70
C ARG A 52 -12.83 -6.88 6.23
N LEU A 53 -11.92 -6.56 5.32
CA LEU A 53 -10.64 -5.96 5.58
C LEU A 53 -10.33 -4.96 4.46
N THR A 54 -9.62 -3.88 4.75
CA THR A 54 -9.22 -2.89 3.74
C THR A 54 -7.74 -2.64 3.84
N GLY A 55 -7.03 -2.77 2.72
CA GLY A 55 -5.63 -2.39 2.55
C GLY A 55 -5.50 -1.07 1.79
N LEU A 56 -4.51 -0.26 2.15
CA LEU A 56 -4.20 0.96 1.40
C LEU A 56 -3.41 0.66 0.14
N ALA A 57 -2.47 -0.28 0.20
CA ALA A 57 -1.60 -0.64 -0.92
C ALA A 57 -1.93 -2.01 -1.51
N ALA A 58 -2.30 -2.96 -0.67
CA ALA A 58 -2.50 -4.35 -1.07
C ALA A 58 -3.48 -5.10 -0.17
N ALA A 59 -4.15 -6.09 -0.76
CA ALA A 59 -4.74 -7.21 -0.04
C ALA A 59 -4.20 -8.52 -0.66
N GLU A 60 -3.62 -9.36 0.17
CA GLU A 60 -2.91 -10.56 -0.22
C GLU A 60 -3.52 -11.83 0.39
N ILE A 61 -3.48 -12.92 -0.36
CA ILE A 61 -3.91 -14.25 0.09
C ILE A 61 -2.66 -15.11 0.35
N SER A 62 -2.57 -15.64 1.56
CA SER A 62 -1.50 -16.55 1.96
C SER A 62 -2.05 -17.83 2.56
N SER A 63 -1.33 -18.94 2.34
CA SER A 63 -1.61 -20.22 3.00
C SER A 63 -1.00 -20.34 4.41
N GLN A 64 -0.25 -19.33 4.86
CA GLN A 64 0.20 -19.27 6.25
C GLN A 64 -0.99 -19.00 7.17
N SER A 65 -0.95 -19.58 8.36
CA SER A 65 -1.96 -19.32 9.42
C SER A 65 -1.73 -18.00 10.16
N PHE A 66 -0.61 -17.31 9.88
CA PHE A 66 -0.24 -16.06 10.55
C PHE A 66 0.78 -15.28 9.73
N ILE A 67 0.47 -14.03 9.36
CA ILE A 67 1.40 -13.17 8.62
C ILE A 67 2.34 -12.42 9.57
N GLY A 68 1.88 -11.98 10.72
CA GLY A 68 2.66 -11.22 11.70
C GLY A 68 3.17 -9.87 11.20
N THR A 69 3.87 -9.13 12.06
CA THR A 69 4.46 -7.81 11.71
C THR A 69 5.73 -7.90 10.85
N ARG A 70 6.08 -9.07 10.38
CA ARG A 70 7.24 -9.30 9.52
C ARG A 70 6.73 -9.73 8.16
N ALA A 71 7.17 -9.02 7.12
CA ALA A 71 6.90 -9.36 5.73
C ALA A 71 6.98 -10.87 5.50
N LEU A 72 6.16 -11.40 4.61
CA LEU A 72 6.14 -12.80 4.20
C LEU A 72 7.56 -13.33 4.06
N LEU A 73 7.96 -14.22 4.98
CA LEU A 73 9.32 -14.76 5.01
C LEU A 73 9.50 -15.85 3.94
N ASP A 74 8.42 -16.52 3.56
CA ASP A 74 8.43 -17.53 2.52
C ASP A 74 7.44 -17.16 1.39
N PRO A 75 7.95 -16.72 0.23
CA PRO A 75 7.10 -16.37 -0.90
C PRO A 75 6.27 -17.55 -1.43
N SER A 76 6.62 -18.81 -1.11
CA SER A 76 5.88 -19.99 -1.56
C SER A 76 4.49 -20.10 -0.94
N ASP A 77 4.26 -19.44 0.19
CA ASP A 77 2.96 -19.40 0.84
C ASP A 77 2.02 -18.32 0.27
N LEU A 78 2.57 -17.34 -0.44
CA LEU A 78 1.77 -16.30 -1.08
C LEU A 78 1.05 -16.85 -2.32
N ARG A 79 -0.27 -16.73 -2.34
CA ARG A 79 -1.12 -17.20 -3.45
C ARG A 79 -1.43 -16.12 -4.47
N GLY A 80 -1.31 -14.87 -4.07
CA GLY A 80 -1.61 -13.71 -4.90
C GLY A 80 -2.42 -12.67 -4.15
N GLY A 81 -3.10 -11.82 -4.89
CA GLY A 81 -3.94 -10.77 -4.32
C GLY A 81 -4.19 -9.64 -5.30
N VAL A 82 -4.62 -8.51 -4.77
CA VAL A 82 -4.82 -7.27 -5.52
C VAL A 82 -4.02 -6.15 -4.88
N VAL A 83 -3.45 -5.29 -5.70
CA VAL A 83 -2.73 -4.09 -5.27
C VAL A 83 -3.40 -2.84 -5.88
N SER A 84 -3.44 -1.74 -5.14
CA SER A 84 -3.87 -0.42 -5.60
C SER A 84 -2.70 0.50 -5.97
N GLN A 85 -1.49 0.05 -5.74
CA GLN A 85 -0.25 0.63 -6.22
C GLN A 85 0.75 -0.50 -6.49
N ALA A 86 1.63 -0.31 -7.47
CA ALA A 86 2.60 -1.32 -7.86
C ALA A 86 3.85 -0.68 -8.45
N HIS A 87 4.99 -0.83 -7.79
CA HIS A 87 6.26 -0.35 -8.28
C HIS A 87 7.37 -1.36 -8.00
N PRO A 88 8.35 -1.57 -8.90
CA PRO A 88 9.41 -2.55 -8.69
C PRO A 88 10.28 -2.31 -7.45
N SER A 89 10.30 -1.08 -6.91
CA SER A 89 11.01 -0.73 -5.68
C SER A 89 10.22 -0.96 -4.40
N ASP A 90 8.95 -1.34 -4.51
CA ASP A 90 8.13 -1.72 -3.36
C ASP A 90 8.60 -3.06 -2.79
N ILE A 91 7.90 -3.59 -1.80
CA ILE A 91 8.21 -4.89 -1.18
C ILE A 91 6.96 -5.78 -1.24
N GLY A 92 7.17 -7.08 -1.42
CA GLY A 92 6.08 -8.06 -1.44
C GLY A 92 5.23 -8.00 -2.70
N LEU A 93 3.92 -8.14 -2.55
CA LEU A 93 2.99 -8.20 -3.68
C LEU A 93 3.03 -6.95 -4.59
N PRO A 94 3.14 -5.71 -4.07
CA PRO A 94 3.30 -4.53 -4.91
C PRO A 94 4.57 -4.53 -5.76
N ALA A 95 5.68 -5.10 -5.27
CA ALA A 95 6.91 -5.23 -6.06
C ALA A 95 6.78 -6.28 -7.16
N ILE A 96 6.07 -7.38 -6.88
CA ILE A 96 5.81 -8.46 -7.84
C ILE A 96 4.91 -7.92 -8.96
N ALA A 97 3.81 -7.28 -8.62
CA ALA A 97 2.90 -6.64 -9.57
C ALA A 97 3.63 -5.57 -10.39
N GLY A 98 4.38 -4.69 -9.73
CA GLY A 98 5.10 -3.59 -10.36
C GLY A 98 6.19 -3.99 -11.34
N ALA A 99 6.75 -5.20 -11.18
CA ALA A 99 7.69 -5.75 -12.15
C ALA A 99 7.03 -6.11 -13.49
N LEU A 100 5.71 -6.24 -13.54
CA LEU A 100 4.93 -6.64 -14.72
C LEU A 100 4.00 -5.52 -15.20
N GLU A 101 3.26 -4.92 -14.27
CA GLU A 101 2.20 -3.94 -14.53
C GLU A 101 2.30 -2.80 -13.50
N PRO A 102 3.19 -1.81 -13.71
CA PRO A 102 3.33 -0.68 -12.80
C PRO A 102 2.03 0.13 -12.69
N LEU A 103 1.67 0.51 -11.46
CA LEU A 103 0.47 1.27 -11.12
C LEU A 103 0.81 2.38 -10.13
N SER A 104 0.55 3.63 -10.50
CA SER A 104 0.68 4.77 -9.59
C SER A 104 -0.42 4.74 -8.53
N PRO A 105 -0.14 5.15 -7.27
CA PRO A 105 -1.17 5.25 -6.23
C PRO A 105 -2.34 6.18 -6.60
N ALA A 106 -2.13 7.11 -7.55
CA ALA A 106 -3.14 8.04 -8.03
C ALA A 106 -3.97 7.48 -9.20
N ASP A 107 -3.52 6.38 -9.82
CA ASP A 107 -4.27 5.75 -10.90
C ASP A 107 -5.49 5.03 -10.32
N PRO A 108 -6.64 5.12 -10.98
CA PRO A 108 -7.80 4.36 -10.56
C PRO A 108 -7.62 2.85 -10.86
N GLY A 109 -8.33 2.01 -10.13
CA GLY A 109 -8.30 0.57 -10.32
C GLY A 109 -7.21 -0.12 -9.52
N GLY A 110 -6.77 -1.29 -10.00
CA GLY A 110 -5.79 -2.14 -9.32
C GLY A 110 -5.06 -3.08 -10.28
N VAL A 111 -4.20 -3.90 -9.70
CA VAL A 111 -3.57 -5.03 -10.40
C VAL A 111 -3.81 -6.30 -9.61
N ALA A 112 -4.44 -7.29 -10.23
CA ALA A 112 -4.60 -8.63 -9.69
C ALA A 112 -3.42 -9.50 -10.09
N VAL A 113 -2.86 -10.23 -9.13
CA VAL A 113 -1.75 -11.15 -9.36
C VAL A 113 -2.11 -12.51 -8.77
N ARG A 114 -1.94 -13.57 -9.56
CA ARG A 114 -2.01 -14.96 -9.09
C ARG A 114 -0.62 -15.57 -9.19
N LEU A 115 -0.19 -16.21 -8.12
CA LEU A 115 1.14 -16.79 -8.01
C LEU A 115 1.08 -18.31 -8.06
N THR A 116 2.19 -18.89 -8.46
CA THR A 116 2.39 -20.34 -8.53
C THR A 116 3.87 -20.67 -8.31
N ASP A 117 4.21 -21.96 -8.26
CA ASP A 117 5.63 -22.37 -8.23
C ASP A 117 6.34 -21.85 -9.49
N PRO A 118 7.55 -21.27 -9.36
CA PRO A 118 8.32 -20.80 -10.51
C PRO A 118 8.58 -21.89 -11.58
N ALA A 119 8.61 -23.18 -11.19
CA ALA A 119 8.80 -24.27 -12.12
C ALA A 119 7.58 -24.52 -13.03
N ASP A 120 6.38 -24.14 -12.56
CA ASP A 120 5.10 -24.35 -13.27
C ASP A 120 4.56 -23.04 -13.87
N ALA A 121 5.24 -21.92 -13.62
CA ALA A 121 4.77 -20.60 -14.01
C ALA A 121 4.95 -20.33 -15.51
N PRO A 122 3.97 -19.71 -16.20
CA PRO A 122 4.15 -19.22 -17.57
C PRO A 122 5.18 -18.08 -17.64
N GLN A 123 5.42 -17.36 -16.54
CA GLN A 123 6.45 -16.35 -16.40
C GLN A 123 6.92 -16.24 -14.95
N SER A 124 8.14 -15.74 -14.76
CA SER A 124 8.70 -15.49 -13.43
C SER A 124 9.34 -14.11 -13.37
N VAL A 125 9.24 -13.49 -12.21
CA VAL A 125 9.88 -12.19 -11.93
C VAL A 125 10.84 -12.31 -10.77
N ARG A 126 11.83 -11.43 -10.73
CA ARG A 126 12.65 -11.21 -9.54
C ARG A 126 12.13 -9.98 -8.81
N ALA A 127 11.66 -10.16 -7.59
CA ALA A 127 11.07 -9.08 -6.79
C ALA A 127 11.71 -9.00 -5.40
N ILE A 128 11.60 -7.82 -4.78
CA ILE A 128 11.96 -7.59 -3.38
C ILE A 128 10.79 -8.12 -2.54
N VAL A 129 11.04 -9.16 -1.74
CA VAL A 129 10.00 -9.81 -0.92
C VAL A 129 10.08 -9.40 0.55
N ALA A 130 11.25 -8.93 0.99
CA ALA A 130 11.48 -8.35 2.30
C ALA A 130 12.66 -7.37 2.22
N PRO A 131 12.88 -6.49 3.21
CA PRO A 131 14.02 -5.59 3.21
C PRO A 131 15.34 -6.33 3.01
N GLY A 132 16.04 -6.04 1.90
CA GLY A 132 17.30 -6.67 1.54
C GLY A 132 17.18 -8.11 0.98
N VAL A 133 15.98 -8.63 0.80
CA VAL A 133 15.75 -9.99 0.30
C VAL A 133 15.03 -9.96 -1.04
N THR A 134 15.62 -10.58 -2.06
CA THR A 134 14.98 -10.79 -3.36
C THR A 134 14.71 -12.26 -3.60
N ALA A 135 13.61 -12.59 -4.28
CA ALA A 135 13.27 -13.95 -4.67
C ALA A 135 12.84 -14.00 -6.14
N THR A 136 12.90 -15.19 -6.73
CA THR A 136 12.26 -15.48 -8.00
C THR A 136 10.86 -15.98 -7.72
N ILE A 137 9.86 -15.31 -8.27
CA ILE A 137 8.43 -15.57 -8.03
C ILE A 137 7.79 -16.02 -9.32
N GLY A 138 7.09 -17.15 -9.30
CA GLY A 138 6.28 -17.63 -10.40
C GLY A 138 4.94 -16.91 -10.45
N VAL A 139 4.60 -16.37 -11.61
CA VAL A 139 3.33 -15.64 -11.83
C VAL A 139 2.46 -16.41 -12.81
N ALA A 140 1.31 -16.88 -12.33
CA ALA A 140 0.30 -17.57 -13.13
C ALA A 140 -0.50 -16.58 -13.99
N SER A 141 -0.89 -15.42 -13.42
CA SER A 141 -1.50 -14.32 -14.15
C SER A 141 -1.22 -12.99 -13.45
N CYS A 142 -1.19 -11.91 -14.26
CA CYS A 142 -1.11 -10.53 -13.80
C CYS A 142 -2.01 -9.72 -14.73
N GLU A 143 -3.02 -9.05 -14.19
CA GLU A 143 -4.02 -8.33 -14.98
C GLU A 143 -4.44 -7.03 -14.29
N ARG A 144 -4.65 -5.99 -15.10
CA ARG A 144 -5.18 -4.73 -14.62
C ARG A 144 -6.67 -4.83 -14.38
N LEU A 145 -7.13 -4.27 -13.27
CA LEU A 145 -8.54 -4.19 -12.91
C LEU A 145 -9.02 -2.75 -13.04
N GLU A 146 -10.22 -2.60 -13.58
CA GLU A 146 -10.93 -1.33 -13.52
C GLU A 146 -11.37 -1.01 -12.08
N PRO A 147 -11.65 0.27 -11.74
CA PRO A 147 -12.20 0.63 -10.44
C PRO A 147 -13.46 -0.17 -10.12
N ASN A 148 -13.51 -0.76 -8.94
CA ASN A 148 -14.60 -1.60 -8.44
C ASN A 148 -14.79 -2.93 -9.21
N GLU A 149 -13.85 -3.31 -10.06
CA GLU A 149 -13.81 -4.65 -10.64
C GLU A 149 -13.21 -5.64 -9.64
N SER A 150 -13.91 -6.74 -9.39
CA SER A 150 -13.52 -7.70 -8.36
C SER A 150 -12.88 -8.94 -8.95
N VAL A 151 -11.96 -9.53 -8.20
CA VAL A 151 -11.46 -10.89 -8.43
C VAL A 151 -11.68 -11.75 -7.21
N THR A 152 -11.88 -13.04 -7.42
CA THR A 152 -12.21 -14.00 -6.37
C THR A 152 -11.09 -15.00 -6.15
N PHE A 153 -10.82 -15.32 -4.89
CA PHE A 153 -9.90 -16.35 -4.45
C PHE A 153 -10.63 -17.35 -3.54
N ASP A 154 -10.43 -18.65 -3.80
CA ASP A 154 -10.85 -19.68 -2.86
C ASP A 154 -9.74 -19.91 -1.84
N VAL A 155 -10.09 -19.86 -0.55
CA VAL A 155 -9.18 -19.97 0.58
C VAL A 155 -9.67 -21.13 1.47
N PRO A 156 -9.23 -22.36 1.18
CA PRO A 156 -9.63 -23.52 2.01
C PRO A 156 -9.08 -23.40 3.43
N ASP A 157 -7.85 -22.90 3.59
CA ASP A 157 -7.20 -22.59 4.86
C ASP A 157 -6.11 -21.54 4.60
N GLY A 158 -6.03 -20.52 5.44
CA GLY A 158 -5.04 -19.45 5.29
C GLY A 158 -5.50 -18.11 5.84
N VAL A 159 -4.92 -17.06 5.30
CA VAL A 159 -5.23 -15.69 5.70
C VAL A 159 -5.42 -14.78 4.50
N VAL A 160 -6.25 -13.76 4.65
CA VAL A 160 -6.16 -12.55 3.86
C VAL A 160 -5.48 -11.48 4.67
N GLY A 161 -4.37 -10.95 4.16
CA GLY A 161 -3.62 -9.86 4.75
C GLY A 161 -3.95 -8.53 4.09
N ALA A 162 -3.77 -7.43 4.82
CA ALA A 162 -3.83 -6.08 4.29
C ALA A 162 -2.58 -5.31 4.68
N ASP A 163 -1.86 -4.83 3.68
CA ASP A 163 -0.64 -4.02 3.85
C ASP A 163 0.46 -4.72 4.67
N GLY A 164 0.42 -6.05 4.78
CA GLY A 164 1.35 -6.86 5.57
C GLY A 164 1.23 -6.68 7.09
N GLU A 165 0.18 -6.04 7.60
CA GLU A 165 0.04 -5.74 9.04
C GLU A 165 -1.26 -6.22 9.67
N ARG A 166 -2.33 -6.32 8.89
CA ARG A 166 -3.65 -6.75 9.37
C ARG A 166 -4.06 -8.00 8.65
N GLU A 167 -4.71 -8.89 9.33
CA GLU A 167 -5.10 -10.18 8.77
C GLU A 167 -6.47 -10.67 9.26
N LEU A 168 -7.09 -11.48 8.43
CA LEU A 168 -8.23 -12.30 8.77
C LEU A 168 -7.84 -13.76 8.53
N GLU A 169 -7.86 -14.57 9.58
CA GLU A 169 -7.78 -16.02 9.45
C GLU A 169 -9.06 -16.55 8.84
N LEU A 170 -8.93 -17.43 7.87
CA LEU A 170 -10.02 -17.96 7.06
C LEU A 170 -9.91 -19.48 6.93
N THR A 171 -11.05 -20.13 6.96
CA THR A 171 -11.19 -21.56 6.69
C THR A 171 -12.45 -21.74 5.85
N ASP A 172 -12.36 -22.51 4.76
CA ASP A 172 -13.45 -22.75 3.81
C ASP A 172 -14.14 -21.45 3.35
N ALA A 173 -13.35 -20.46 2.98
CA ALA A 173 -13.83 -19.13 2.61
C ALA A 173 -13.61 -18.83 1.13
N THR A 174 -14.49 -18.01 0.58
CA THR A 174 -14.31 -17.34 -0.70
C THR A 174 -14.05 -15.86 -0.42
N VAL A 175 -12.95 -15.34 -0.98
CA VAL A 175 -12.51 -13.95 -0.80
C VAL A 175 -12.65 -13.20 -2.11
N GLU A 176 -13.44 -12.14 -2.10
CA GLU A 176 -13.52 -11.15 -3.17
C GLU A 176 -12.58 -9.98 -2.85
N LEU A 177 -11.69 -9.64 -3.77
CA LEU A 177 -10.78 -8.51 -3.68
C LEU A 177 -11.15 -7.47 -4.73
N THR A 178 -11.36 -6.23 -4.29
CA THR A 178 -11.88 -5.14 -5.13
C THR A 178 -11.01 -3.90 -4.95
N PRO A 179 -10.40 -3.34 -6.02
CA PRO A 179 -9.78 -2.03 -5.95
C PRO A 179 -10.84 -0.93 -5.85
N VAL A 180 -10.72 -0.09 -4.82
CA VAL A 180 -11.65 1.00 -4.52
C VAL A 180 -10.93 2.35 -4.67
N PRO A 181 -11.39 3.26 -5.54
CA PRO A 181 -10.69 4.50 -5.82
C PRO A 181 -10.84 5.58 -4.73
N GLU A 182 -11.82 5.44 -3.83
CA GLU A 182 -12.14 6.43 -2.80
C GLU A 182 -11.32 6.27 -1.51
N GLY A 183 -10.02 6.07 -1.64
CA GLY A 183 -9.12 5.98 -0.50
C GLY A 183 -8.75 7.34 0.11
N PRO A 184 -7.86 7.36 1.10
CA PRO A 184 -7.44 8.56 1.78
C PRO A 184 -6.65 9.51 0.87
N ARG A 185 -6.63 10.78 1.27
CA ARG A 185 -5.71 11.76 0.67
C ARG A 185 -4.41 11.76 1.45
N LEU A 186 -3.32 11.52 0.76
CA LEU A 186 -1.97 11.56 1.33
C LEU A 186 -1.27 12.86 0.95
N VAL A 187 -0.57 13.44 1.92
CA VAL A 187 0.21 14.68 1.73
C VAL A 187 1.53 14.34 1.06
N ASP A 188 1.83 15.00 -0.04
CA ASP A 188 3.17 15.04 -0.60
C ASP A 188 4.04 15.93 0.28
N VAL A 189 4.92 15.31 1.07
CA VAL A 189 5.73 16.00 2.05
C VAL A 189 6.74 16.93 1.37
N ASP A 190 7.41 16.47 0.33
CA ASP A 190 8.45 17.24 -0.37
C ASP A 190 7.83 18.46 -1.06
N ALA A 191 6.75 18.27 -1.81
CA ALA A 191 6.03 19.38 -2.45
C ALA A 191 5.48 20.38 -1.42
N THR A 192 5.01 19.89 -0.26
CA THR A 192 4.50 20.76 0.82
C THR A 192 5.60 21.64 1.40
N LEU A 193 6.78 21.06 1.67
CA LEU A 193 7.91 21.82 2.21
C LEU A 193 8.44 22.84 1.21
N GLU A 194 8.52 22.48 -0.08
CA GLU A 194 8.94 23.41 -1.13
C GLU A 194 7.97 24.60 -1.27
N LEU A 195 6.67 24.33 -1.30
CA LEU A 195 5.66 25.39 -1.37
C LEU A 195 5.65 26.23 -0.10
N GLY A 196 5.81 25.61 1.07
CA GLY A 196 5.92 26.28 2.35
C GLY A 196 7.12 27.24 2.40
N ALA A 197 8.28 26.81 1.90
CA ALA A 197 9.47 27.65 1.80
C ALA A 197 9.23 28.86 0.90
N ARG A 198 8.63 28.66 -0.28
CA ARG A 198 8.28 29.74 -1.20
C ARG A 198 7.27 30.75 -0.62
N ALA A 199 6.41 30.29 0.29
CA ALA A 199 5.43 31.10 0.98
C ALA A 199 5.96 31.78 2.26
N GLY A 200 7.26 31.68 2.58
CA GLY A 200 7.85 32.22 3.80
C GLY A 200 7.51 31.46 5.07
N GLY A 201 6.99 30.24 4.95
CA GLY A 201 6.50 29.44 6.08
C GLY A 201 7.58 28.99 7.07
N PHE A 202 8.85 29.20 6.75
CA PHE A 202 10.01 28.96 7.64
C PHE A 202 10.68 30.24 8.10
N GLU A 203 10.17 31.41 7.74
CA GLU A 203 10.72 32.68 8.18
C GLU A 203 10.35 32.92 9.64
N ILE A 204 11.33 33.32 10.43
CA ILE A 204 11.10 33.75 11.82
C ILE A 204 11.05 35.28 11.78
N ALA A 205 9.91 35.86 12.17
CA ALA A 205 9.85 37.29 12.36
C ALA A 205 10.88 37.72 13.39
N PRO A 206 11.61 38.84 13.17
CA PRO A 206 12.51 39.37 14.20
C PRO A 206 11.69 39.59 15.47
N GLU A 207 12.16 39.05 16.61
CA GLU A 207 11.54 39.30 17.90
C GLU A 207 11.48 40.82 18.12
N ASP A 208 10.29 41.32 18.39
CA ASP A 208 10.13 42.71 18.79
C ASP A 208 10.90 42.92 20.12
N GLU A 209 12.11 43.48 20.05
CA GLU A 209 12.94 43.80 21.21
C GLU A 209 12.33 44.84 22.16
N HIS A 210 11.04 45.14 21.98
CA HIS A 210 10.29 46.14 22.79
C HIS A 210 9.08 45.50 23.49
N ARG A 211 9.32 44.59 24.44
CA ARG A 211 8.34 44.35 25.51
C ARG A 211 8.94 44.88 26.80
N PRO A 212 8.60 46.13 27.23
CA PRO A 212 8.99 46.65 28.54
C PRO A 212 8.38 45.77 29.64
N ALA A 213 9.18 45.51 30.69
CA ALA A 213 8.86 44.73 31.88
C ALA A 213 7.62 45.28 32.65
#